data_12b4806b6b8ba63a43b3d84eaee4fb1f
#
_entry.id   12b4806b6b8ba63a43b3d84eaee4fb1f
#
_cell.length_a   1.000
_cell.length_b   1.000
_cell.length_c   1.000
_cell.angle_alpha   90.00
_cell.angle_beta   90.00
_cell.angle_gamma   90.00
#
_symmetry.space_group_name_H-M   'P 1'
#
loop_
_entity.id
_entity.type
_entity.pdbx_description
1 polymer ?
#
loop_
_entity_poly.entity_id
_entity_poly.type
_entity_poly.pdbx_seq_one_letter_code
_entity_poly.pdbx_strand_id
1 'polypeptide(L)'
;LKNGRHSNHLFPILVPPEQRDAFIDHLSSLGVGSPINYRPIHLFSFYKKNFGFREGDFPIAEDFGARVLSLPLYSRLKYSEVGYIIQSVHATAKEVLK
;
A
#
# COMPACT_ATOMS: atom_id res chain seq x y z
N LEU A 1 -14.90 -11.87 -3.91
CA LEU A 1 -14.84 -13.34 -3.89
C LEU A 1 -16.23 -13.89 -3.58
N LYS A 2 -16.84 -14.60 -4.53
CA LYS A 2 -18.18 -15.19 -4.33
C LYS A 2 -18.17 -16.34 -3.31
N ASN A 3 -17.06 -17.04 -3.16
CA ASN A 3 -16.94 -18.27 -2.36
C ASN A 3 -15.80 -18.21 -1.33
N GLY A 4 -15.41 -17.02 -0.88
CA GLY A 4 -14.34 -16.87 0.09
C GLY A 4 -14.74 -15.96 1.24
N ARG A 5 -14.07 -16.11 2.37
CA ARG A 5 -14.19 -15.22 3.52
C ARG A 5 -12.93 -14.36 3.64
N HIS A 6 -13.11 -13.05 3.72
CA HIS A 6 -11.99 -12.13 3.89
C HIS A 6 -11.37 -12.29 5.28
N SER A 7 -10.05 -12.35 5.36
CA SER A 7 -9.33 -12.47 6.64
C SER A 7 -9.24 -11.15 7.40
N ASN A 8 -9.50 -10.03 6.73
CA ASN A 8 -9.37 -8.66 7.29
C ASN A 8 -7.96 -8.39 7.87
N HIS A 9 -6.93 -8.95 7.21
CA HIS A 9 -5.54 -8.84 7.65
C HIS A 9 -4.93 -7.46 7.32
N LEU A 10 -5.16 -6.98 6.11
CA LEU A 10 -4.65 -5.70 5.62
C LEU A 10 -5.76 -4.88 4.97
N PHE A 11 -5.59 -3.58 4.96
CA PHE A 11 -6.44 -2.65 4.20
C PHE A 11 -5.59 -1.92 3.15
N PRO A 12 -5.28 -2.58 2.02
CA PRO A 12 -4.49 -1.97 0.96
C PRO A 12 -5.32 -1.00 0.12
N ILE A 13 -4.70 0.10 -0.28
CA ILE A 13 -5.21 1.00 -1.29
C ILE A 13 -4.19 1.14 -2.42
N LEU A 14 -4.66 1.48 -3.60
CA LEU A 14 -3.81 1.69 -4.77
C LEU A 14 -3.87 3.17 -5.17
N VAL A 15 -2.71 3.76 -5.39
CA VAL A 15 -2.56 5.13 -5.88
C VAL A 15 -1.73 5.12 -7.16
N PRO A 16 -1.69 6.21 -7.94
CA PRO A 16 -0.79 6.27 -9.08
C PRO A 16 0.67 6.02 -8.67
N PRO A 17 1.41 5.19 -9.40
CA PRO A 17 2.73 4.74 -8.98
C PRO A 17 3.73 5.89 -8.79
N GLU A 18 3.65 6.91 -9.64
CA GLU A 18 4.52 8.09 -9.57
C GLU A 18 4.22 8.99 -8.36
N GLN A 19 3.08 8.83 -7.71
CA GLN A 19 2.65 9.65 -6.57
C GLN A 19 2.62 8.86 -5.25
N ARG A 20 2.87 7.56 -5.29
CA ARG A 20 2.77 6.70 -4.09
C ARG A 20 3.68 7.16 -2.96
N ASP A 21 4.92 7.43 -3.24
CA ASP A 21 5.89 7.81 -2.19
C ASP A 21 5.52 9.17 -1.57
N ALA A 22 5.12 10.15 -2.40
CA ALA A 22 4.61 11.43 -1.91
C ALA A 22 3.34 11.27 -1.07
N PHE A 23 2.48 10.31 -1.44
CA PHE A 23 1.26 9.99 -0.69
C PHE A 23 1.60 9.42 0.70
N ILE A 24 2.55 8.49 0.76
CA ILE A 24 3.05 7.92 2.02
C ILE A 24 3.68 9.01 2.90
N ASP A 25 4.51 9.85 2.33
CA ASP A 25 5.18 10.93 3.07
C ASP A 25 4.17 11.93 3.65
N HIS A 26 3.16 12.31 2.87
CA HIS A 26 2.10 13.21 3.36
C HIS A 26 1.27 12.57 4.47
N LEU A 27 0.87 11.30 4.34
CA LEU A 27 0.19 10.57 5.42
C LEU A 27 1.05 10.49 6.68
N SER A 28 2.34 10.22 6.53
CA SER A 28 3.30 10.20 7.63
C SER A 28 3.37 11.53 8.36
N SER A 29 3.34 12.65 7.62
CA SER A 29 3.33 14.00 8.20
C SER A 29 2.08 14.26 9.05
N LEU A 30 0.98 13.55 8.77
CA LEU A 30 -0.27 13.59 9.53
C LEU A 30 -0.30 12.53 10.66
N GLY A 31 0.79 11.80 10.87
CA GLY A 31 0.89 10.77 11.89
C GLY A 31 0.25 9.42 11.50
N VAL A 32 -0.07 9.23 10.21
CA VAL A 32 -0.66 7.98 9.70
C VAL A 32 0.41 7.14 9.01
N GLY A 33 0.80 6.03 9.63
CA GLY A 33 1.74 5.07 9.04
C GLY A 33 1.07 4.26 7.92
N SER A 34 1.74 4.15 6.78
CA SER A 34 1.20 3.46 5.61
C SER A 34 2.29 2.63 4.90
N PRO A 35 2.61 1.44 5.44
CA PRO A 35 3.66 0.59 4.87
C PRO A 35 3.26 0.01 3.51
N ILE A 36 4.28 -0.37 2.74
CA ILE A 36 4.12 -1.05 1.46
C ILE A 36 4.00 -2.57 1.72
N ASN A 37 2.81 -3.11 1.59
CA ASN A 37 2.56 -4.55 1.68
C ASN A 37 1.96 -5.06 0.37
N TYR A 38 2.72 -5.59 -0.56
CA TYR A 38 4.16 -5.84 -0.46
C TYR A 38 4.85 -5.50 -1.78
N ARG A 39 6.17 -5.32 -1.74
CA ARG A 39 6.97 -5.23 -2.95
C ARG A 39 7.00 -6.58 -3.67
N PRO A 40 7.10 -6.63 -5.01
CA PRO A 40 7.16 -7.90 -5.75
C PRO A 40 8.35 -8.74 -5.31
N ILE A 41 8.09 -9.93 -4.81
CA ILE A 41 9.12 -10.83 -4.23
C ILE A 41 10.21 -11.15 -5.24
N HIS A 42 9.84 -11.38 -6.50
CA HIS A 42 10.78 -11.77 -7.57
C HIS A 42 11.83 -10.68 -7.86
N LEU A 43 11.57 -9.42 -7.44
CA LEU A 43 12.52 -8.32 -7.63
C LEU A 43 13.48 -8.14 -6.44
N PHE A 44 13.33 -8.91 -5.37
CA PHE A 44 14.32 -8.91 -4.29
C PHE A 44 15.62 -9.55 -4.76
N SER A 45 16.75 -9.00 -4.29
CA SER A 45 18.08 -9.42 -4.72
C SER A 45 18.33 -10.93 -4.60
N PHE A 46 17.85 -11.56 -3.54
CA PHE A 46 17.95 -13.01 -3.35
C PHE A 46 17.31 -13.78 -4.51
N TYR A 47 16.07 -13.42 -4.87
CA TYR A 47 15.32 -14.12 -5.91
C TYR A 47 15.86 -13.82 -7.31
N LYS A 48 16.29 -12.58 -7.56
CA LYS A 48 16.96 -12.22 -8.81
C LYS A 48 18.24 -13.03 -9.01
N LYS A 49 19.05 -13.12 -7.96
CA LYS A 49 20.35 -13.81 -8.00
C LYS A 49 20.22 -15.32 -8.14
N ASN A 50 19.31 -15.94 -7.39
CA ASN A 50 19.21 -17.40 -7.32
C ASN A 50 18.28 -18.02 -8.36
N PHE A 51 17.31 -17.27 -8.90
CA PHE A 51 16.30 -17.77 -9.84
C PHE A 51 16.29 -17.04 -11.18
N GLY A 52 17.12 -16.01 -11.35
CA GLY A 52 17.22 -15.27 -12.59
C GLY A 52 16.01 -14.40 -12.93
N PHE A 53 15.17 -14.10 -11.96
CA PHE A 53 14.01 -13.21 -12.15
C PHE A 53 14.45 -11.78 -12.45
N ARG A 54 13.63 -11.07 -13.22
CA ARG A 54 13.88 -9.69 -13.63
C ARG A 54 12.55 -8.95 -13.82
N GLU A 55 12.65 -7.64 -13.98
CA GLU A 55 11.50 -6.80 -14.33
C GLU A 55 10.83 -7.29 -15.60
N GLY A 56 9.51 -7.28 -15.62
CA GLY A 56 8.68 -7.77 -16.72
C GLY A 56 8.23 -9.21 -16.57
N ASP A 57 8.84 -10.00 -15.68
CA ASP A 57 8.49 -11.42 -15.52
C ASP A 57 7.09 -11.61 -14.90
N PHE A 58 6.70 -10.71 -13.98
CA PHE A 58 5.39 -10.76 -13.33
C PHE A 58 4.74 -9.37 -13.31
N PRO A 59 4.22 -8.90 -14.46
CA PRO A 59 3.79 -7.51 -14.63
C PRO A 59 2.62 -7.11 -13.71
N ILE A 60 1.72 -8.03 -13.38
CA ILE A 60 0.60 -7.74 -12.45
C ILE A 60 1.12 -7.49 -11.04
N ALA A 61 2.04 -8.32 -10.56
CA ALA A 61 2.66 -8.16 -9.25
C ALA A 61 3.49 -6.87 -9.18
N GLU A 62 4.15 -6.52 -10.26
CA GLU A 62 4.96 -5.31 -10.38
C GLU A 62 4.08 -4.04 -10.35
N ASP A 63 3.00 -4.02 -11.13
CA ASP A 63 2.04 -2.91 -11.10
C ASP A 63 1.42 -2.72 -9.72
N PHE A 64 0.95 -3.82 -9.13
CA PHE A 64 0.39 -3.77 -7.77
C PHE A 64 1.42 -3.25 -6.75
N GLY A 65 2.63 -3.81 -6.77
CA GLY A 65 3.70 -3.43 -5.84
C GLY A 65 4.18 -1.98 -5.99
N ALA A 66 4.07 -1.42 -7.19
CA ALA A 66 4.40 -0.01 -7.45
C ALA A 66 3.34 0.96 -6.90
N ARG A 67 2.11 0.50 -6.71
CA ARG A 67 0.94 1.33 -6.38
C ARG A 67 0.42 1.16 -4.96
N VAL A 68 0.71 0.03 -4.33
CA VAL A 68 0.10 -0.34 -3.06
C VAL A 68 0.69 0.41 -1.87
N LEU A 69 -0.18 0.79 -0.96
CA LEU A 69 0.14 1.11 0.43
C LEU A 69 -0.99 0.59 1.31
N SER A 70 -0.69 0.28 2.58
CA SER A 70 -1.68 -0.22 3.52
C SER A 70 -2.04 0.86 4.54
N LEU A 71 -3.33 1.02 4.77
CA LEU A 71 -3.82 1.89 5.85
C LEU A 71 -3.77 1.13 7.18
N PRO A 72 -3.69 1.84 8.33
CA PRO A 72 -3.69 1.18 9.64
C PRO A 72 -4.92 0.30 9.84
N LEU A 73 -4.71 -0.95 10.24
CA LEU A 73 -5.77 -1.90 10.56
C LEU A 73 -5.29 -2.84 11.66
N TYR A 74 -5.88 -2.71 12.86
CA TYR A 74 -5.60 -3.59 14.00
C TYR A 74 -6.81 -3.62 14.95
N SER A 75 -6.92 -4.66 15.76
CA SER A 75 -8.12 -4.95 16.56
C SER A 75 -8.47 -3.88 17.61
N ARG A 76 -7.48 -3.10 18.07
CA ARG A 76 -7.68 -2.03 19.06
C ARG A 76 -7.89 -0.65 18.45
N LEU A 77 -8.02 -0.57 17.12
CA LEU A 77 -8.25 0.70 16.43
C LEU A 77 -9.60 1.29 16.85
N LYS A 78 -9.58 2.50 17.41
CA LYS A 78 -10.78 3.20 17.89
C LYS A 78 -11.52 3.84 16.71
N TYR A 79 -12.83 4.01 16.86
CA TYR A 79 -13.65 4.70 15.84
C TYR A 79 -13.16 6.13 15.56
N SER A 80 -12.70 6.85 16.61
CA SER A 80 -12.11 8.19 16.44
C SER A 80 -10.84 8.16 15.60
N GLU A 81 -10.01 7.13 15.75
CA GLU A 81 -8.80 6.93 14.96
C GLU A 81 -9.14 6.57 13.51
N VAL A 82 -10.16 5.74 13.29
CA VAL A 82 -10.67 5.43 11.95
C VAL A 82 -11.13 6.71 11.25
N GLY A 83 -11.90 7.56 11.93
CA GLY A 83 -12.34 8.86 11.40
C GLY A 83 -11.17 9.76 11.04
N TYR A 84 -10.15 9.82 11.88
CA TYR A 84 -8.93 10.59 11.60
C TYR A 84 -8.17 10.06 10.38
N ILE A 85 -8.04 8.74 10.25
CA ILE A 85 -7.39 8.12 9.09
C ILE A 85 -8.15 8.45 7.81
N ILE A 86 -9.47 8.35 7.82
CA ILE A 86 -10.31 8.69 6.65
C ILE A 86 -10.09 10.14 6.24
N GLN A 87 -10.15 11.08 7.18
CA GLN A 87 -9.90 12.49 6.91
C GLN A 87 -8.49 12.74 6.36
N SER A 88 -7.50 12.08 6.93
CA SER A 88 -6.10 12.18 6.50
C SER A 88 -5.90 11.67 5.08
N VAL A 89 -6.53 10.55 4.71
CA VAL A 89 -6.50 10.01 3.35
C VAL A 89 -7.14 10.99 2.36
N HIS A 90 -8.30 11.56 2.70
CA HIS A 90 -8.97 12.55 1.84
C HIS A 90 -8.12 13.82 1.66
N ALA A 91 -7.53 14.33 2.75
CA ALA A 91 -6.66 15.50 2.69
C ALA A 91 -5.42 15.21 1.83
N THR A 92 -4.81 14.04 2.01
CA THR A 92 -3.65 13.62 1.23
C THR A 92 -3.99 13.49 -0.26
N ALA A 93 -5.14 12.91 -0.58
CA ALA A 93 -5.59 12.78 -1.97
C ALA A 93 -5.75 14.15 -2.64
N LYS A 94 -6.34 15.12 -1.94
CA LYS A 94 -6.48 16.49 -2.44
C LYS A 94 -5.14 17.18 -2.67
N GLU A 95 -4.18 16.94 -1.79
CA GLU A 95 -2.87 17.59 -1.86
C GLU A 95 -1.94 16.94 -2.89
N VAL A 96 -1.90 15.61 -2.95
CA VAL A 96 -0.92 14.85 -3.73
C VAL A 96 -1.44 14.44 -5.10
N LEU A 97 -2.71 14.08 -5.23
CA LEU A 97 -3.30 13.55 -6.47
C LEU A 97 -3.91 14.65 -7.36
N LYS A 98 -3.26 15.77 -7.44
CA LYS A 98 -3.69 16.91 -8.28
C LYS A 98 -3.55 16.61 -9.77
#